data_0794095ec66bbd1cb5a0a2aab6a25661
#
_entry.id   0794095ec66bbd1cb5a0a2aab6a25661
#
_cell.length_a   1.000
_cell.length_b   1.000
_cell.length_c   1.000
_cell.angle_alpha   90.00
_cell.angle_beta   90.00
_cell.angle_gamma   90.00
#
_symmetry.space_group_name_H-M   'P 1'
#
loop_
_entity.id
_entity.type
_entity.pdbx_description
1 polymer ?
#
loop_
_entity_poly.entity_id
_entity_poly.type
_entity_poly.pdbx_seq_one_letter_code
_entity_poly.pdbx_strand_id
1 'polypeptide(L)'
;MADPHRFDDLFREFGAVALRRFFGGEGVFAGETMIGMVFDDVIYLKTDGETRKPFLAEKCKPFTFEKGGETVVTGWFAVPERLYDDPEELAQWARAALKVAASSPTARKKAKKKKI
;
A
#
# COMPACT_ATOMS: atom_id res chain seq x y z
N MET A 1 -20.46 -5.84 4.97
CA MET A 1 -19.69 -4.60 5.01
C MET A 1 -18.38 -4.78 5.74
N ALA A 2 -17.29 -4.36 5.15
CA ALA A 2 -15.99 -4.59 5.75
C ALA A 2 -15.79 -3.66 6.96
N ASP A 3 -15.21 -4.20 8.02
CA ASP A 3 -14.85 -3.43 9.21
C ASP A 3 -13.64 -2.55 8.88
N PRO A 4 -13.75 -1.22 9.00
CA PRO A 4 -12.61 -0.34 8.68
C PRO A 4 -11.46 -0.49 9.67
N HIS A 5 -11.66 -1.19 10.79
CA HIS A 5 -10.63 -1.40 11.79
C HIS A 5 -10.11 -2.84 11.80
N ARG A 6 -10.48 -3.64 10.79
CA ARG A 6 -10.15 -5.06 10.80
C ARG A 6 -8.65 -5.33 10.70
N PHE A 7 -7.87 -4.35 10.27
CA PHE A 7 -6.42 -4.51 10.18
C PHE A 7 -5.66 -3.74 11.26
N ASP A 8 -6.38 -3.14 12.24
CA ASP A 8 -5.71 -2.37 13.28
C ASP A 8 -4.68 -3.22 14.05
N ASP A 9 -5.05 -4.44 14.39
CA ASP A 9 -4.15 -5.35 15.08
C ASP A 9 -2.94 -5.69 14.25
N LEU A 10 -3.15 -5.89 12.96
CA LEU A 10 -2.08 -6.27 12.06
C LEU A 10 -1.06 -5.14 11.91
N PHE A 11 -1.52 -3.90 11.94
CA PHE A 11 -0.64 -2.74 11.81
C PHE A 11 -0.21 -2.15 13.15
N ARG A 12 -0.47 -2.84 14.26
CA ARG A 12 -0.21 -2.28 15.59
C ARG A 12 1.26 -1.90 15.80
N GLU A 13 2.18 -2.65 15.21
CA GLU A 13 3.60 -2.33 15.33
C GLU A 13 4.03 -1.19 14.43
N PHE A 14 3.28 -0.95 13.37
CA PHE A 14 3.54 0.17 12.46
C PHE A 14 2.96 1.47 13.01
N GLY A 15 1.73 1.42 13.51
CA GLY A 15 1.04 2.58 14.00
C GLY A 15 -0.39 2.63 13.45
N ALA A 16 -1.07 3.70 13.75
CA ALA A 16 -2.47 3.83 13.34
C ALA A 16 -2.60 3.96 11.84
N VAL A 17 -3.53 3.22 11.27
CA VAL A 17 -3.88 3.34 9.85
C VAL A 17 -5.38 3.52 9.73
N ALA A 18 -5.81 4.16 8.65
CA ALA A 18 -7.22 4.33 8.35
C ALA A 18 -7.50 3.71 6.99
N LEU A 19 -8.62 3.03 6.88
CA LEU A 19 -9.07 2.47 5.62
C LEU A 19 -10.15 3.38 5.05
N ARG A 20 -9.99 3.78 3.81
CA ARG A 20 -10.96 4.64 3.13
C ARG A 20 -11.27 4.05 1.77
N ARG A 21 -12.50 4.21 1.34
CA ARG A 21 -12.92 3.68 0.05
C ARG A 21 -12.00 4.19 -1.07
N PHE A 22 -11.61 3.28 -1.96
CA PHE A 22 -10.68 3.60 -3.02
C PHE A 22 -10.89 2.61 -4.17
N PHE A 23 -11.46 3.09 -5.28
CA PHE A 23 -11.79 2.31 -6.47
C PHE A 23 -12.54 1.03 -6.15
N GLY A 24 -12.74 0.16 -6.04
CA GLY A 24 -13.48 -1.02 -5.65
C GLY A 24 -12.94 -1.68 -4.40
N GLY A 25 -11.93 -1.06 -3.78
CA GLY A 25 -11.38 -1.58 -2.54
C GLY A 25 -11.26 -0.46 -1.52
N GLU A 26 -10.15 -0.48 -0.78
CA GLU A 26 -9.91 0.53 0.24
C GLU A 26 -8.46 0.95 0.18
N GLY A 27 -8.20 2.23 0.40
CA GLY A 27 -6.84 2.73 0.55
C GLY A 27 -6.42 2.61 2.00
N VAL A 28 -5.15 2.30 2.23
CA VAL A 28 -4.57 2.25 3.58
C VAL A 28 -3.81 3.55 3.79
N PHE A 29 -4.26 4.34 4.75
CA PHE A 29 -3.70 5.67 5.00
C PHE A 29 -2.98 5.71 6.34
N ALA A 30 -1.77 6.25 6.32
CA ALA A 30 -1.05 6.62 7.54
C ALA A 30 -1.14 8.13 7.61
N GLY A 31 -2.05 8.65 8.44
CA GLY A 31 -2.36 10.06 8.42
C GLY A 31 -2.98 10.44 7.09
N GLU A 32 -2.37 11.37 6.38
CA GLU A 32 -2.85 11.82 5.07
C GLU A 32 -2.21 11.06 3.91
N THR A 33 -1.29 10.15 4.20
CA THR A 33 -0.51 9.49 3.17
C THR A 33 -1.02 8.09 2.91
N MET A 34 -1.36 7.80 1.66
CA MET A 34 -1.81 6.48 1.26
C MET A 34 -0.59 5.59 1.01
N ILE A 35 -0.41 4.57 1.85
CA ILE A 35 0.75 3.69 1.76
C ILE A 35 0.47 2.41 1.00
N GLY A 36 -0.79 2.12 0.76
CA GLY A 36 -1.17 0.91 0.05
C GLY A 36 -2.67 0.84 -0.11
N MET A 37 -3.15 -0.34 -0.46
CA MET A 37 -4.59 -0.54 -0.63
C MET A 37 -4.96 -1.96 -0.24
N VAL A 38 -6.23 -2.17 0.01
CA VAL A 38 -6.81 -3.49 0.23
C VAL A 38 -7.80 -3.74 -0.88
N PHE A 39 -7.64 -4.85 -1.56
CA PHE A 39 -8.57 -5.27 -2.59
C PHE A 39 -8.81 -6.75 -2.41
N ASP A 40 -10.08 -7.13 -2.29
CA ASP A 40 -10.45 -8.54 -2.10
C ASP A 40 -9.72 -9.12 -0.88
N ASP A 41 -9.63 -8.33 0.20
CA ASP A 41 -8.98 -8.67 1.47
C ASP A 41 -7.49 -8.95 1.36
N VAL A 42 -6.87 -8.54 0.25
CA VAL A 42 -5.41 -8.64 0.08
C VAL A 42 -4.82 -7.24 0.24
N ILE A 43 -3.80 -7.14 1.08
CA ILE A 43 -3.10 -5.87 1.29
C ILE A 43 -1.99 -5.72 0.26
N TYR A 44 -2.01 -4.61 -0.45
CA TYR A 44 -0.97 -4.24 -1.40
C TYR A 44 -0.26 -3.01 -0.87
N LEU A 45 1.07 -3.02 -0.89
CA LEU A 45 1.86 -1.88 -0.43
C LEU A 45 2.53 -1.19 -1.60
N LYS A 46 2.67 0.12 -1.48
CA LYS A 46 3.30 0.93 -2.52
C LYS A 46 4.81 0.64 -2.56
N THR A 47 5.38 0.53 -3.75
CA THR A 47 6.80 0.24 -3.92
C THR A 47 7.44 1.17 -4.92
N ASP A 48 8.77 1.24 -4.86
CA ASP A 48 9.58 1.83 -5.92
C ASP A 48 10.57 0.76 -6.39
N GLY A 49 11.56 1.16 -7.20
CA GLY A 49 12.50 0.19 -7.75
C GLY A 49 13.29 -0.57 -6.71
N GLU A 50 13.52 0.04 -5.55
CA GLU A 50 14.29 -0.61 -4.48
C GLU A 50 13.40 -1.43 -3.56
N THR A 51 12.29 -0.85 -3.12
CA THR A 51 11.46 -1.50 -2.11
C THR A 51 10.66 -2.67 -2.67
N ARG A 52 10.54 -2.79 -4.00
CA ARG A 52 9.84 -3.95 -4.56
C ARG A 52 10.71 -5.19 -4.58
N LYS A 53 12.03 -5.06 -4.39
CA LYS A 53 12.93 -6.21 -4.44
C LYS A 53 12.55 -7.32 -3.46
N PRO A 54 12.26 -7.02 -2.18
CA PRO A 54 11.83 -8.08 -1.27
C PRO A 54 10.53 -8.75 -1.72
N PHE A 55 9.60 -7.97 -2.30
CA PHE A 55 8.35 -8.54 -2.81
C PHE A 55 8.64 -9.52 -3.94
N LEU A 56 9.52 -9.13 -4.86
CA LEU A 56 9.88 -9.99 -5.98
C LEU A 56 10.61 -11.24 -5.51
N ALA A 57 11.46 -11.11 -4.49
CA ALA A 57 12.18 -12.24 -3.93
C ALA A 57 11.22 -13.28 -3.37
N GLU A 58 10.07 -12.85 -2.83
CA GLU A 58 9.07 -13.77 -2.31
C GLU A 58 7.98 -14.08 -3.32
N LYS A 59 8.21 -13.70 -4.58
CA LYS A 59 7.31 -14.00 -5.69
C LYS A 59 5.92 -13.38 -5.51
N CYS A 60 5.88 -12.24 -4.85
CA CYS A 60 4.62 -11.50 -4.70
C CYS A 60 4.25 -10.86 -6.02
N LYS A 61 2.95 -10.65 -6.22
CA LYS A 61 2.45 -10.13 -7.48
C LYS A 61 2.00 -8.68 -7.34
N PRO A 62 2.17 -7.87 -8.39
CA PRO A 62 1.67 -6.50 -8.36
C PRO A 62 0.16 -6.48 -8.56
N PHE A 63 -0.46 -5.41 -8.07
CA PHE A 63 -1.86 -5.17 -8.38
C PHE A 63 -1.97 -4.75 -9.83
N THR A 64 -2.92 -5.34 -10.55
CA THR A 64 -3.18 -4.98 -11.95
C THR A 64 -4.64 -4.65 -12.13
N PHE A 65 -4.94 -3.87 -13.14
CA PHE A 65 -6.33 -3.59 -13.49
C PHE A 65 -6.44 -3.41 -14.99
N GLU A 66 -7.67 -3.51 -15.49
CA GLU A 66 -7.95 -3.38 -16.91
C GLU A 66 -8.34 -1.95 -17.23
N LYS A 67 -7.79 -1.43 -18.30
CA LYS A 67 -8.15 -0.10 -18.78
C LYS A 67 -8.10 -0.11 -20.30
N GLY A 68 -9.25 0.15 -20.91
CA GLY A 68 -9.31 0.21 -22.38
C GLY A 68 -8.90 -1.07 -23.06
N GLY A 69 -9.17 -2.20 -22.46
CA GLY A 69 -8.81 -3.50 -23.02
C GLY A 69 -7.38 -3.93 -22.76
N GLU A 70 -6.63 -3.12 -22.02
CA GLU A 70 -5.24 -3.44 -21.71
C GLU A 70 -5.07 -3.65 -20.20
N THR A 71 -4.13 -4.53 -19.84
CA THR A 71 -3.81 -4.76 -18.43
C THR A 71 -2.75 -3.75 -17.99
N VAL A 72 -3.08 -2.98 -16.97
CA VAL A 72 -2.14 -2.00 -16.39
C VAL A 72 -1.52 -2.63 -15.14
N VAL A 73 -0.18 -2.68 -15.12
CA VAL A 73 0.57 -3.21 -13.99
C VAL A 73 1.02 -2.03 -13.14
N THR A 74 0.71 -2.09 -11.86
CA THR A 74 1.03 -1.00 -10.94
C THR A 74 2.28 -1.32 -10.14
N GLY A 75 2.76 -0.33 -9.36
CA GLY A 75 3.86 -0.55 -8.44
C GLY A 75 3.40 -0.94 -7.03
N TRP A 76 2.19 -1.43 -6.91
CA TRP A 76 1.61 -1.86 -5.64
C TRP A 76 1.63 -3.38 -5.59
N PHE A 77 2.35 -3.94 -4.61
CA PHE A 77 2.56 -5.38 -4.54
C PHE A 77 1.87 -5.99 -3.33
N ALA A 78 1.29 -7.17 -3.54
CA ALA A 78 0.66 -7.92 -2.45
C ALA A 78 1.71 -8.28 -1.41
N VAL A 79 1.37 -8.10 -0.13
CA VAL A 79 2.30 -8.49 0.93
C VAL A 79 2.40 -10.02 0.98
N PRO A 80 3.56 -10.56 1.36
CA PRO A 80 3.66 -12.01 1.54
C PRO A 80 2.64 -12.49 2.55
N GLU A 81 2.05 -13.65 2.28
CA GLU A 81 0.99 -14.17 3.12
C GLU A 81 1.46 -14.38 4.56
N ARG A 82 2.71 -14.75 4.76
CA ARG A 82 3.25 -14.95 6.10
C ARG A 82 3.24 -13.67 6.96
N LEU A 83 3.17 -12.50 6.33
CA LEU A 83 3.17 -11.25 7.09
C LEU A 83 1.84 -10.99 7.81
N TYR A 84 0.78 -11.68 7.41
CA TYR A 84 -0.49 -11.56 8.14
C TYR A 84 -0.37 -12.15 9.56
N ASP A 85 0.64 -12.99 9.78
CA ASP A 85 0.91 -13.54 11.09
C ASP A 85 2.17 -12.95 11.73
N ASP A 86 2.71 -11.88 11.14
CA ASP A 86 3.95 -11.28 11.63
C ASP A 86 3.85 -9.76 11.59
N PRO A 87 3.12 -9.15 12.53
CA PRO A 87 2.95 -7.70 12.54
C PRO A 87 4.26 -6.93 12.66
N GLU A 88 5.26 -7.49 13.31
CA GLU A 88 6.54 -6.81 13.46
C GLU A 88 7.25 -6.64 12.12
N GLU A 89 7.30 -7.70 11.33
CA GLU A 89 7.93 -7.60 10.03
C GLU A 89 7.04 -6.79 9.09
N LEU A 90 5.73 -6.98 9.17
CA LEU A 90 4.83 -6.17 8.33
C LEU A 90 5.06 -4.67 8.58
N ALA A 91 5.32 -4.29 9.82
CA ALA A 91 5.58 -2.89 10.14
C ALA A 91 6.80 -2.37 9.39
N GLN A 92 7.83 -3.18 9.22
CA GLN A 92 9.01 -2.77 8.48
C GLN A 92 8.68 -2.52 7.00
N TRP A 93 7.91 -3.43 6.41
CA TRP A 93 7.50 -3.28 5.01
C TRP A 93 6.57 -2.07 4.84
N ALA A 94 5.70 -1.85 5.83
CA ALA A 94 4.79 -0.70 5.78
C ALA A 94 5.56 0.63 5.92
N ARG A 95 6.60 0.66 6.75
CA ARG A 95 7.42 1.86 6.87
C ARG A 95 8.14 2.18 5.56
N ALA A 96 8.61 1.15 4.86
CA ALA A 96 9.20 1.35 3.55
C ALA A 96 8.18 1.91 2.56
N ALA A 97 6.95 1.40 2.61
CA ALA A 97 5.88 1.90 1.75
C ALA A 97 5.56 3.36 2.06
N LEU A 98 5.58 3.72 3.34
CA LEU A 98 5.35 5.11 3.73
C LEU A 98 6.42 6.03 3.17
N LYS A 99 7.67 5.62 3.22
CA LYS A 99 8.76 6.41 2.64
C LYS A 99 8.57 6.60 1.15
N VAL A 100 8.20 5.54 0.44
CA VAL A 100 7.95 5.61 -1.00
C VAL A 100 6.80 6.59 -1.28
N ALA A 101 5.71 6.45 -0.54
CA ALA A 101 4.54 7.29 -0.76
C ALA A 101 4.83 8.76 -0.48
N ALA A 102 5.60 9.03 0.57
CA ALA A 102 5.91 10.40 0.96
C ALA A 102 6.84 11.08 -0.05
N SER A 103 7.67 10.33 -0.76
CA SER A 103 8.62 10.89 -1.70
C SER A 103 8.25 10.64 -3.17
N SER A 104 7.04 10.12 -3.42
CA SER A 104 6.64 9.82 -4.79
C SER A 104 6.44 11.10 -5.60
N PRO A 105 6.64 11.03 -6.93
CA PRO A 105 6.39 12.20 -7.77
C PRO A 105 4.98 12.75 -7.65
N THR A 106 4.00 11.89 -7.44
CA THR A 106 2.62 12.33 -7.27
C THR A 106 2.48 13.21 -6.02
N ALA A 107 3.08 12.81 -4.91
CA ALA A 107 3.03 13.59 -3.69
C ALA A 107 3.74 14.94 -3.88
N ARG A 108 4.89 14.94 -4.56
CA ARG A 108 5.61 16.18 -4.82
C ARG A 108 4.82 17.10 -5.74
N LYS A 109 4.13 16.55 -6.73
CA LYS A 109 3.29 17.35 -7.61
C LYS A 109 2.18 18.02 -6.85
N LYS A 110 1.56 17.31 -5.93
CA LYS A 110 0.51 17.90 -5.10
C LYS A 110 1.05 19.05 -4.27
N ALA A 111 2.21 18.87 -3.68
CA ALA A 111 2.85 19.92 -2.89
C ALA A 111 3.13 21.15 -3.73
N LYS A 112 3.64 20.96 -4.94
CA LYS A 112 3.89 22.07 -5.85
C LYS A 112 2.62 22.81 -6.20
N LYS A 113 1.54 22.09 -6.48
CA LYS A 113 0.27 22.72 -6.81
C LYS A 113 -0.24 23.59 -5.67
N LYS A 114 -0.02 23.14 -4.45
CA LYS A 114 -0.47 23.93 -3.30
C LYS A 114 0.29 25.23 -3.16
N LYS A 115 1.50 25.30 -3.64
CA LYS A 115 2.31 26.52 -3.56
C LYS A 115 1.91 27.56 -4.58
N ILE A 116 1.25 27.17 -5.60
CA ILE A 116 0.81 28.08 -6.64
C ILE A 116 -0.50 28.71 -6.26
#